data_318571e6dd6eecc8ac87931309a15b06
#
_entry.id   318571e6dd6eecc8ac87931309a15b06
#
_cell.length_a   1.000
_cell.length_b   1.000
_cell.length_c   1.000
_cell.angle_alpha   90.00
_cell.angle_beta   90.00
_cell.angle_gamma   90.00
#
_symmetry.space_group_name_H-M   'P 1'
#
loop_
_entity.id
_entity.type
_entity.pdbx_description
1 polymer ?
#
loop_
_entity_poly.entity_id
_entity_poly.type
_entity_poly.pdbx_seq_one_letter_code
_entity_poly.pdbx_strand_id
1 'polypeptide(L)'
;IKAVKIGDTIKGNLYYQSNSITKFWMVSDDNYELPNKKELTKLKEGYNTIDFSFKNTKGEMISLSDDEFKNKVNVIQIMGTWCPNCLDETQFFLSYLKENEFEDLSFIALSFEAAKTEEKAMKRVQSLIDRFDIPYPVLLAQYGSTDTKLAAEKLPMLDGIRAYPTTILVDKKGNVKSIYTGFDGPATGKAFEDFKNNFNQEILELLNQ
;
A
#
# COMPACT_ATOMS: atom_id res chain seq x y z
N ILE A 1 -15.47 28.55 -20.93
CA ILE A 1 -14.73 27.42 -20.35
C ILE A 1 -13.97 27.98 -19.17
N LYS A 2 -14.31 27.57 -17.95
CA LYS A 2 -13.57 27.96 -16.75
C LYS A 2 -12.20 27.25 -16.77
N ALA A 3 -11.13 27.97 -16.54
CA ALA A 3 -9.80 27.35 -16.49
C ALA A 3 -9.72 26.45 -15.26
N VAL A 4 -9.33 25.20 -15.46
CA VAL A 4 -9.07 24.22 -14.39
C VAL A 4 -7.67 24.48 -13.84
N LYS A 5 -7.52 24.56 -12.53
CA LYS A 5 -6.25 24.74 -11.83
C LYS A 5 -5.80 23.42 -11.20
N ILE A 6 -4.53 23.29 -10.90
CA ILE A 6 -4.02 22.16 -10.14
C ILE A 6 -4.70 22.16 -8.75
N GLY A 7 -5.29 21.04 -8.38
CA GLY A 7 -6.06 20.86 -7.15
C GLY A 7 -7.58 20.98 -7.31
N ASP A 8 -8.07 21.39 -8.50
CA ASP A 8 -9.51 21.39 -8.76
C ASP A 8 -10.01 19.94 -8.95
N THR A 9 -11.15 19.64 -8.32
CA THR A 9 -11.88 18.42 -8.59
C THR A 9 -12.73 18.59 -9.84
N ILE A 10 -12.63 17.66 -10.78
CA ILE A 10 -13.37 17.71 -12.05
C ILE A 10 -14.15 16.41 -12.24
N LYS A 11 -15.40 16.55 -12.70
CA LYS A 11 -16.28 15.43 -13.06
C LYS A 11 -16.55 15.45 -14.55
N GLY A 12 -16.51 14.29 -15.17
CA GLY A 12 -16.79 14.21 -16.62
C GLY A 12 -16.65 12.80 -17.18
N ASN A 13 -16.77 12.70 -18.49
CA ASN A 13 -16.60 11.46 -19.23
C ASN A 13 -15.33 11.50 -20.05
N LEU A 14 -14.58 10.40 -20.00
CA LEU A 14 -13.37 10.17 -20.77
C LEU A 14 -13.67 9.17 -21.88
N TYR A 15 -13.45 9.56 -23.12
CA TYR A 15 -13.58 8.67 -24.26
C TYR A 15 -12.18 8.22 -24.71
N TYR A 16 -11.99 6.93 -24.68
CA TYR A 16 -10.71 6.29 -24.93
C TYR A 16 -10.80 5.38 -26.15
N GLN A 17 -9.85 5.48 -27.07
CA GLN A 17 -9.74 4.63 -28.24
C GLN A 17 -8.27 4.37 -28.58
N SER A 18 -7.90 3.10 -28.72
CA SER A 18 -6.58 2.65 -29.19
C SER A 18 -5.40 3.31 -28.46
N ASN A 19 -5.33 3.18 -27.13
CA ASN A 19 -4.26 3.74 -26.29
C ASN A 19 -4.11 5.26 -26.35
N SER A 20 -5.12 6.00 -26.82
CA SER A 20 -5.13 7.45 -26.83
C SER A 20 -6.47 8.02 -26.34
N ILE A 21 -6.43 9.17 -25.70
CA ILE A 21 -7.61 9.94 -25.35
C ILE A 21 -8.01 10.73 -26.59
N THR A 22 -9.13 10.34 -27.22
CA THR A 22 -9.62 10.99 -28.43
C THR A 22 -10.54 12.17 -28.15
N LYS A 23 -11.28 12.12 -27.05
CA LYS A 23 -12.20 13.17 -26.63
C LYS A 23 -12.44 13.10 -25.12
N PHE A 24 -12.44 14.24 -24.48
CA PHE A 24 -12.88 14.36 -23.09
C PHE A 24 -13.64 15.68 -22.89
N TRP A 25 -14.54 15.70 -21.93
CA TRP A 25 -15.14 16.90 -21.40
C TRP A 25 -15.33 16.71 -19.89
N MET A 26 -15.13 17.76 -19.15
CA MET A 26 -15.16 17.74 -17.70
C MET A 26 -15.79 19.04 -17.19
N VAL A 27 -16.48 18.94 -16.07
CA VAL A 27 -17.10 20.07 -15.37
C VAL A 27 -16.52 20.09 -13.96
N SER A 28 -16.07 21.26 -13.50
CA SER A 28 -15.67 21.35 -12.08
C SER A 28 -16.90 21.17 -11.20
N ASP A 29 -16.74 20.38 -10.14
CA ASP A 29 -17.75 20.21 -9.11
C ASP A 29 -17.17 20.75 -7.81
N ASP A 30 -17.51 21.99 -7.48
CA ASP A 30 -16.96 22.71 -6.32
C ASP A 30 -17.48 22.12 -4.99
N ASN A 31 -18.50 21.25 -5.03
CA ASN A 31 -19.08 20.57 -3.87
C ASN A 31 -18.64 19.11 -3.75
N TYR A 32 -17.80 18.62 -4.67
CA TYR A 32 -17.32 17.24 -4.59
C TYR A 32 -16.20 17.12 -3.58
N GLU A 33 -16.42 16.37 -2.54
CA GLU A 33 -15.39 15.97 -1.58
C GLU A 33 -14.77 14.64 -1.99
N LEU A 34 -13.44 14.60 -2.04
CA LEU A 34 -12.72 13.35 -2.26
C LEU A 34 -12.97 12.40 -1.08
N PRO A 35 -13.21 11.10 -1.34
CA PRO A 35 -13.33 10.13 -0.28
C PRO A 35 -12.10 10.13 0.62
N ASN A 36 -12.31 9.99 1.92
CA ASN A 36 -11.22 9.79 2.85
C ASN A 36 -10.49 8.47 2.52
N LYS A 37 -9.20 8.55 2.19
CA LYS A 37 -8.39 7.38 1.82
C LYS A 37 -8.32 6.32 2.91
N LYS A 38 -8.45 6.70 4.18
CA LYS A 38 -8.52 5.78 5.33
C LYS A 38 -9.85 5.03 5.42
N GLU A 39 -10.84 5.41 4.62
CA GLU A 39 -12.17 4.78 4.62
C GLU A 39 -12.46 3.97 3.36
N LEU A 40 -11.56 3.96 2.38
CA LEU A 40 -11.76 3.26 1.11
C LEU A 40 -11.57 1.75 1.24
N THR A 41 -10.57 1.30 1.99
CA THR A 41 -10.33 -0.11 2.33
C THR A 41 -10.52 -0.27 3.83
N LYS A 42 -11.30 -1.25 4.24
CA LYS A 42 -11.65 -1.51 5.65
C LYS A 42 -11.56 -2.99 5.96
N LEU A 43 -11.49 -3.32 7.23
CA LEU A 43 -11.80 -4.67 7.68
C LEU A 43 -13.30 -4.94 7.51
N LYS A 44 -13.65 -6.16 7.15
CA LYS A 44 -15.05 -6.64 7.20
C LYS A 44 -15.54 -6.67 8.64
N GLU A 45 -16.84 -6.59 8.80
CA GLU A 45 -17.48 -6.74 10.12
C GLU A 45 -17.07 -8.06 10.78
N GLY A 46 -16.76 -8.00 12.07
CA GLY A 46 -16.29 -9.14 12.86
C GLY A 46 -14.77 -9.36 12.85
N TYR A 47 -14.02 -8.64 12.03
CA TYR A 47 -12.54 -8.68 12.04
C TYR A 47 -11.97 -7.44 12.70
N ASN A 48 -10.95 -7.64 13.51
CA ASN A 48 -10.10 -6.57 14.06
C ASN A 48 -8.62 -6.80 13.79
N THR A 49 -8.27 -7.93 13.19
CA THR A 49 -6.91 -8.37 12.89
C THR A 49 -6.78 -8.68 11.39
N ILE A 50 -5.53 -8.75 10.94
CA ILE A 50 -5.18 -9.28 9.61
C ILE A 50 -4.25 -10.47 9.82
N ASP A 51 -4.40 -11.50 8.99
CA ASP A 51 -3.51 -12.66 8.99
C ASP A 51 -3.17 -13.06 7.56
N PHE A 52 -1.98 -13.57 7.37
CA PHE A 52 -1.48 -14.09 6.11
C PHE A 52 -0.29 -15.00 6.34
N SER A 53 -0.02 -15.85 5.34
CA SER A 53 1.19 -16.65 5.26
C SER A 53 1.58 -16.80 3.80
N PHE A 54 2.71 -16.20 3.40
CA PHE A 54 3.19 -16.20 2.02
C PHE A 54 4.69 -16.47 1.96
N LYS A 55 5.16 -16.93 0.79
CA LYS A 55 6.58 -17.21 0.57
C LYS A 55 7.40 -15.94 0.37
N ASN A 56 8.56 -15.90 0.98
CA ASN A 56 9.63 -14.96 0.62
C ASN A 56 10.42 -15.46 -0.60
N THR A 57 11.42 -14.71 -1.05
CA THR A 57 12.26 -15.08 -2.22
C THR A 57 13.19 -16.25 -1.97
N LYS A 58 13.36 -16.70 -0.72
CA LYS A 58 14.11 -17.92 -0.35
C LYS A 58 13.22 -19.16 -0.30
N GLY A 59 11.90 -18.99 -0.53
CA GLY A 59 10.92 -20.08 -0.45
C GLY A 59 10.41 -20.38 0.96
N GLU A 60 10.78 -19.59 1.94
CA GLU A 60 10.32 -19.72 3.32
C GLU A 60 8.93 -19.11 3.46
N MET A 61 8.04 -19.79 4.18
CA MET A 61 6.72 -19.27 4.53
C MET A 61 6.85 -18.32 5.72
N ILE A 62 6.40 -17.08 5.54
CA ILE A 62 6.40 -16.04 6.57
C ILE A 62 4.96 -15.65 6.85
N SER A 63 4.62 -15.60 8.13
CA SER A 63 3.30 -15.22 8.65
C SER A 63 3.42 -14.04 9.58
N LEU A 64 2.37 -13.21 9.66
CA LEU A 64 2.31 -12.15 10.67
C LEU A 64 2.30 -12.70 12.11
N SER A 65 1.93 -13.98 12.28
CA SER A 65 1.97 -14.68 13.57
C SER A 65 3.35 -15.20 13.98
N ASP A 66 4.39 -15.04 13.15
CA ASP A 66 5.75 -15.45 13.49
C ASP A 66 6.34 -14.58 14.61
N ASP A 67 7.23 -15.15 15.40
CA ASP A 67 7.75 -14.50 16.61
C ASP A 67 8.44 -13.17 16.35
N GLU A 68 9.02 -12.99 15.17
CA GLU A 68 9.69 -11.74 14.77
C GLU A 68 8.73 -10.53 14.64
N PHE A 69 7.41 -10.76 14.49
CA PHE A 69 6.39 -9.71 14.35
C PHE A 69 5.52 -9.55 15.61
N LYS A 70 5.59 -10.52 16.54
CA LYS A 70 4.81 -10.45 17.78
C LYS A 70 5.28 -9.33 18.69
N ASN A 71 4.30 -8.71 19.35
CA ASN A 71 4.54 -7.60 20.29
C ASN A 71 5.23 -6.39 19.65
N LYS A 72 5.12 -6.25 18.30
CA LYS A 72 5.61 -5.10 17.55
C LYS A 72 4.47 -4.38 16.85
N VAL A 73 4.68 -3.11 16.59
CA VAL A 73 3.90 -2.38 15.59
C VAL A 73 4.33 -2.87 14.22
N ASN A 74 3.38 -3.33 13.42
CA ASN A 74 3.66 -3.86 12.09
C ASN A 74 3.10 -2.93 11.01
N VAL A 75 3.93 -2.52 10.07
CA VAL A 75 3.57 -1.79 8.85
C VAL A 75 3.53 -2.77 7.70
N ILE A 76 2.34 -3.02 7.16
CA ILE A 76 2.14 -3.99 6.08
C ILE A 76 1.82 -3.23 4.81
N GLN A 77 2.67 -3.33 3.79
CA GLN A 77 2.48 -2.73 2.48
C GLN A 77 1.90 -3.76 1.50
N ILE A 78 0.73 -3.50 0.95
CA ILE A 78 0.17 -4.24 -0.19
C ILE A 78 0.64 -3.54 -1.45
N MET A 79 1.47 -4.20 -2.26
CA MET A 79 2.18 -3.56 -3.35
C MET A 79 2.35 -4.48 -4.58
N GLY A 80 2.98 -3.97 -5.63
CA GLY A 80 3.50 -4.75 -6.75
C GLY A 80 4.76 -4.09 -7.32
N THR A 81 5.73 -4.88 -7.74
CA THR A 81 7.00 -4.35 -8.30
C THR A 81 6.82 -3.53 -9.57
N TRP A 82 5.69 -3.66 -10.22
CA TRP A 82 5.28 -2.94 -11.43
C TRP A 82 4.64 -1.56 -11.15
N CYS A 83 4.33 -1.25 -9.88
CA CYS A 83 3.56 -0.08 -9.47
C CYS A 83 4.50 1.08 -9.07
N PRO A 84 4.60 2.18 -9.84
CA PRO A 84 5.50 3.29 -9.51
C PRO A 84 5.21 3.92 -8.15
N ASN A 85 3.93 4.14 -7.82
CA ASN A 85 3.53 4.73 -6.55
C ASN A 85 3.87 3.84 -5.34
N CYS A 86 3.90 2.51 -5.53
CA CYS A 86 4.37 1.57 -4.52
C CYS A 86 5.87 1.70 -4.28
N LEU A 87 6.65 1.97 -5.34
CA LEU A 87 8.09 2.18 -5.22
C LEU A 87 8.40 3.48 -4.46
N ASP A 88 7.63 4.54 -4.71
CA ASP A 88 7.76 5.81 -3.99
C ASP A 88 7.46 5.60 -2.49
N GLU A 89 6.41 4.84 -2.14
CA GLU A 89 6.11 4.50 -0.74
C GLU A 89 7.20 3.62 -0.12
N THR A 90 7.73 2.62 -0.86
CA THR A 90 8.87 1.81 -0.40
C THR A 90 10.08 2.69 -0.08
N GLN A 91 10.42 3.66 -0.94
CA GLN A 91 11.51 4.60 -0.68
C GLN A 91 11.25 5.47 0.55
N PHE A 92 10.00 5.90 0.76
CA PHE A 92 9.61 6.60 1.99
C PHE A 92 9.84 5.71 3.22
N PHE A 93 9.43 4.45 3.21
CA PHE A 93 9.66 3.53 4.34
C PHE A 93 11.14 3.28 4.60
N LEU A 94 11.95 3.14 3.55
CA LEU A 94 13.40 3.00 3.71
C LEU A 94 14.06 4.25 4.32
N SER A 95 13.61 5.43 3.93
CA SER A 95 14.07 6.68 4.56
C SER A 95 13.62 6.77 6.01
N TYR A 96 12.36 6.41 6.28
CA TYR A 96 11.81 6.40 7.64
C TYR A 96 12.58 5.47 8.57
N LEU A 97 12.93 4.25 8.10
CA LEU A 97 13.74 3.29 8.85
C LEU A 97 15.17 3.77 9.12
N LYS A 98 15.77 4.55 8.20
CA LYS A 98 17.10 5.13 8.40
C LYS A 98 17.13 6.28 9.40
N GLU A 99 16.01 7.01 9.50
CA GLU A 99 15.88 8.16 10.38
C GLU A 99 15.42 7.76 11.78
N ASN A 100 14.84 6.56 11.93
CA ASN A 100 14.21 6.10 13.16
C ASN A 100 14.60 4.65 13.47
N GLU A 101 15.26 4.44 14.59
CA GLU A 101 15.64 3.11 15.09
C GLU A 101 14.68 2.68 16.20
N PHE A 102 13.57 2.00 15.81
CA PHE A 102 12.60 1.45 16.78
C PHE A 102 12.70 -0.08 16.80
N GLU A 103 13.05 -0.65 17.96
CA GLU A 103 13.12 -2.12 18.14
C GLU A 103 11.76 -2.80 17.98
N ASP A 104 10.68 -2.13 18.42
CA ASP A 104 9.30 -2.63 18.40
C ASP A 104 8.53 -2.23 17.12
N LEU A 105 9.22 -1.87 16.03
CA LEU A 105 8.61 -1.56 14.73
C LEU A 105 9.12 -2.54 13.68
N SER A 106 8.21 -3.09 12.90
CA SER A 106 8.55 -3.95 11.77
C SER A 106 7.79 -3.56 10.50
N PHE A 107 8.38 -3.89 9.36
CA PHE A 107 7.80 -3.68 8.04
C PHE A 107 7.71 -5.02 7.31
N ILE A 108 6.65 -5.19 6.53
CA ILE A 108 6.42 -6.35 5.67
C ILE A 108 5.78 -5.86 4.38
N ALA A 109 6.24 -6.31 3.24
CA ALA A 109 5.58 -6.04 1.97
C ALA A 109 4.94 -7.31 1.41
N LEU A 110 3.69 -7.20 0.96
CA LEU A 110 2.94 -8.25 0.27
C LEU A 110 2.86 -7.90 -1.21
N SER A 111 3.58 -8.65 -2.03
CA SER A 111 3.71 -8.38 -3.47
C SER A 111 2.67 -9.13 -4.29
N PHE A 112 1.94 -8.39 -5.14
CA PHE A 112 0.94 -8.89 -6.08
C PHE A 112 1.45 -8.65 -7.50
N GLU A 113 1.91 -9.71 -8.16
CA GLU A 113 2.73 -9.61 -9.36
C GLU A 113 1.97 -9.90 -10.67
N ALA A 114 2.24 -9.08 -11.69
CA ALA A 114 1.76 -9.28 -13.05
C ALA A 114 2.45 -10.44 -13.79
N ALA A 115 3.58 -10.91 -13.29
CA ALA A 115 4.37 -11.98 -13.91
C ALA A 115 3.58 -13.29 -13.93
N LYS A 116 3.54 -13.98 -15.07
CA LYS A 116 2.67 -15.15 -15.32
C LYS A 116 3.09 -16.43 -14.55
N THR A 117 4.30 -16.47 -14.02
CA THR A 117 4.81 -17.64 -13.27
C THR A 117 5.38 -17.18 -11.93
N GLU A 118 5.31 -18.06 -10.91
CA GLU A 118 5.87 -17.82 -9.59
C GLU A 118 7.36 -17.48 -9.68
N GLU A 119 8.14 -18.25 -10.46
CA GLU A 119 9.57 -18.00 -10.64
C GLU A 119 9.88 -16.58 -11.14
N LYS A 120 9.14 -16.11 -12.18
CA LYS A 120 9.33 -14.76 -12.73
C LYS A 120 8.89 -13.68 -11.73
N ALA A 121 7.86 -13.95 -10.96
CA ALA A 121 7.39 -13.04 -9.92
C ALA A 121 8.45 -12.93 -8.81
N MET A 122 8.93 -14.06 -8.28
CA MET A 122 9.99 -14.09 -7.26
C MET A 122 11.27 -13.41 -7.73
N LYS A 123 11.66 -13.58 -9.00
CA LYS A 123 12.82 -12.88 -9.57
C LYS A 123 12.63 -11.35 -9.58
N ARG A 124 11.42 -10.85 -9.86
CA ARG A 124 11.13 -9.40 -9.80
C ARG A 124 11.17 -8.89 -8.38
N VAL A 125 10.58 -9.63 -7.44
CA VAL A 125 10.64 -9.31 -6.01
C VAL A 125 12.08 -9.26 -5.53
N GLN A 126 12.91 -10.27 -5.86
CA GLN A 126 14.33 -10.28 -5.49
C GLN A 126 15.08 -9.10 -6.11
N SER A 127 14.84 -8.79 -7.39
CA SER A 127 15.46 -7.63 -8.04
C SER A 127 15.08 -6.30 -7.40
N LEU A 128 13.87 -6.18 -6.86
CA LEU A 128 13.44 -5.01 -6.09
C LEU A 128 14.20 -4.93 -4.76
N ILE A 129 14.28 -6.05 -4.02
CA ILE A 129 15.01 -6.14 -2.75
C ILE A 129 16.46 -5.72 -2.96
N ASP A 130 17.13 -6.31 -3.96
CA ASP A 130 18.56 -6.05 -4.25
C ASP A 130 18.80 -4.59 -4.69
N ARG A 131 17.87 -4.02 -5.47
CA ARG A 131 18.00 -2.66 -5.99
C ARG A 131 17.91 -1.59 -4.92
N PHE A 132 17.07 -1.80 -3.91
CA PHE A 132 16.78 -0.81 -2.88
C PHE A 132 17.34 -1.19 -1.51
N ASP A 133 18.08 -2.30 -1.41
CA ASP A 133 18.61 -2.84 -0.14
C ASP A 133 17.50 -2.93 0.93
N ILE A 134 16.35 -3.53 0.56
CA ILE A 134 15.18 -3.62 1.44
C ILE A 134 15.50 -4.54 2.63
N PRO A 135 15.48 -4.03 3.88
CA PRO A 135 15.90 -4.80 5.05
C PRO A 135 14.78 -5.65 5.67
N TYR A 136 13.57 -5.62 5.12
CA TYR A 136 12.39 -6.31 5.65
C TYR A 136 11.84 -7.32 4.65
N PRO A 137 11.04 -8.31 5.09
CA PRO A 137 10.46 -9.32 4.22
C PRO A 137 9.56 -8.73 3.14
N VAL A 138 9.78 -9.15 1.89
CA VAL A 138 8.88 -8.94 0.76
C VAL A 138 8.35 -10.30 0.33
N LEU A 139 7.05 -10.53 0.51
CA LEU A 139 6.40 -11.82 0.34
C LEU A 139 5.57 -11.83 -0.94
N LEU A 140 5.62 -12.93 -1.69
CA LEU A 140 4.79 -13.10 -2.88
C LEU A 140 3.40 -13.59 -2.48
N ALA A 141 2.43 -12.68 -2.45
CA ALA A 141 1.03 -12.99 -2.13
C ALA A 141 0.26 -13.53 -3.33
N GLN A 142 0.57 -13.02 -4.55
CA GLN A 142 -0.10 -13.42 -5.79
C GLN A 142 0.81 -13.18 -6.99
N TYR A 143 0.64 -14.00 -8.02
CA TYR A 143 1.22 -13.76 -9.35
C TYR A 143 0.18 -14.02 -10.45
N GLY A 144 0.48 -13.58 -11.68
CA GLY A 144 -0.36 -13.78 -12.87
C GLY A 144 -1.45 -12.74 -13.08
N SER A 145 -1.70 -11.88 -12.09
CA SER A 145 -2.73 -10.84 -12.18
C SER A 145 -2.44 -9.67 -11.25
N THR A 146 -2.81 -8.47 -11.67
CA THR A 146 -2.83 -7.24 -10.87
C THR A 146 -4.25 -6.83 -10.47
N ASP A 147 -5.23 -7.69 -10.75
CA ASP A 147 -6.64 -7.43 -10.42
C ASP A 147 -6.82 -7.36 -8.89
N THR A 148 -7.32 -6.23 -8.42
CA THR A 148 -7.54 -5.97 -7.00
C THR A 148 -8.62 -6.87 -6.39
N LYS A 149 -9.56 -7.40 -7.18
CA LYS A 149 -10.57 -8.36 -6.69
C LYS A 149 -9.95 -9.70 -6.36
N LEU A 150 -9.08 -10.21 -7.26
CA LEU A 150 -8.34 -11.45 -7.01
C LEU A 150 -7.34 -11.28 -5.86
N ALA A 151 -6.72 -10.10 -5.74
CA ALA A 151 -5.85 -9.78 -4.62
C ALA A 151 -6.58 -9.78 -3.27
N ALA A 152 -7.82 -9.28 -3.24
CA ALA A 152 -8.65 -9.28 -2.03
C ALA A 152 -9.00 -10.69 -1.54
N GLU A 153 -9.03 -11.70 -2.42
CA GLU A 153 -9.23 -13.11 -2.03
C GLU A 153 -8.08 -13.66 -1.19
N LYS A 154 -6.87 -13.06 -1.31
CA LYS A 154 -5.68 -13.44 -0.52
C LYS A 154 -5.70 -12.87 0.89
N LEU A 155 -6.50 -11.83 1.12
CA LEU A 155 -6.68 -11.15 2.40
C LEU A 155 -8.19 -11.03 2.70
N PRO A 156 -8.86 -12.16 2.98
CA PRO A 156 -10.32 -12.24 3.04
C PRO A 156 -10.95 -11.43 4.18
N MET A 157 -10.16 -10.98 5.16
CA MET A 157 -10.59 -10.10 6.24
C MET A 157 -10.81 -8.64 5.79
N LEU A 158 -10.23 -8.24 4.64
CA LEU A 158 -10.49 -6.92 4.05
C LEU A 158 -11.79 -6.92 3.24
N ASP A 159 -12.50 -5.80 3.22
CA ASP A 159 -13.69 -5.61 2.39
C ASP A 159 -13.36 -5.49 0.89
N GLY A 160 -12.07 -5.33 0.58
CA GLY A 160 -11.49 -5.27 -0.75
C GLY A 160 -10.16 -4.53 -0.74
N ILE A 161 -9.36 -4.72 -1.79
CA ILE A 161 -8.19 -3.90 -2.08
C ILE A 161 -8.61 -2.91 -3.16
N ARG A 162 -8.53 -1.61 -2.88
CA ARG A 162 -9.03 -0.56 -3.78
C ARG A 162 -7.93 0.08 -4.61
N ALA A 163 -6.69 0.04 -4.13
CA ALA A 163 -5.53 0.60 -4.82
C ALA A 163 -4.23 -0.10 -4.42
N TYR A 164 -3.21 0.08 -5.24
CA TYR A 164 -1.82 -0.16 -4.91
C TYR A 164 -1.10 1.20 -4.86
N PRO A 165 -0.32 1.48 -3.79
CA PRO A 165 -0.20 0.68 -2.58
C PRO A 165 -1.44 0.79 -1.67
N THR A 166 -1.57 -0.14 -0.75
CA THR A 166 -2.42 -0.02 0.44
C THR A 166 -1.55 -0.38 1.64
N THR A 167 -1.50 0.49 2.64
CA THR A 167 -0.68 0.31 3.85
C THR A 167 -1.55 0.11 5.07
N ILE A 168 -1.26 -0.94 5.85
CA ILE A 168 -2.01 -1.34 7.04
C ILE A 168 -1.11 -1.20 8.25
N LEU A 169 -1.55 -0.47 9.27
CA LEU A 169 -0.89 -0.35 10.57
C LEU A 169 -1.55 -1.29 11.57
N VAL A 170 -0.73 -2.13 12.20
CA VAL A 170 -1.15 -3.11 13.21
C VAL A 170 -0.45 -2.81 14.52
N ASP A 171 -1.19 -2.77 15.62
CA ASP A 171 -0.64 -2.52 16.95
C ASP A 171 0.10 -3.75 17.54
N LYS A 172 0.76 -3.58 18.68
CA LYS A 172 1.51 -4.64 19.37
C LYS A 172 0.63 -5.84 19.80
N LYS A 173 -0.69 -5.67 19.84
CA LYS A 173 -1.67 -6.72 20.15
C LYS A 173 -2.21 -7.44 18.92
N GLY A 174 -1.77 -7.06 17.73
CA GLY A 174 -2.21 -7.62 16.45
C GLY A 174 -3.48 -6.98 15.87
N ASN A 175 -4.00 -5.89 16.47
CA ASN A 175 -5.19 -5.24 15.94
C ASN A 175 -4.83 -4.24 14.84
N VAL A 176 -5.59 -4.24 13.76
CA VAL A 176 -5.50 -3.22 12.71
C VAL A 176 -6.03 -1.88 13.25
N LYS A 177 -5.22 -0.83 13.12
CA LYS A 177 -5.53 0.53 13.60
C LYS A 177 -5.85 1.49 12.48
N SER A 178 -5.10 1.43 11.38
CA SER A 178 -5.28 2.29 10.23
C SER A 178 -5.03 1.55 8.94
N ILE A 179 -5.77 1.93 7.89
CA ILE A 179 -5.55 1.46 6.53
C ILE A 179 -5.48 2.68 5.62
N TYR A 180 -4.33 2.89 5.00
CA TYR A 180 -4.11 3.93 4.01
C TYR A 180 -4.30 3.33 2.62
N THR A 181 -5.26 3.83 1.85
CA THR A 181 -5.51 3.38 0.47
C THR A 181 -4.88 4.36 -0.51
N GLY A 182 -3.85 3.92 -1.22
CA GLY A 182 -3.00 4.79 -2.05
C GLY A 182 -1.99 5.56 -1.22
N PHE A 183 -1.04 6.17 -1.91
CA PHE A 183 0.06 6.92 -1.33
C PHE A 183 0.15 8.31 -1.96
N ASP A 184 0.22 9.34 -1.15
CA ASP A 184 0.52 10.69 -1.60
C ASP A 184 2.04 10.85 -1.66
N GLY A 185 2.63 10.52 -2.82
CA GLY A 185 4.07 10.55 -3.02
C GLY A 185 4.65 11.97 -3.14
N PRO A 186 5.97 12.10 -3.27
CA PRO A 186 6.69 13.39 -3.25
C PRO A 186 6.15 14.44 -4.21
N ALA A 187 5.61 14.03 -5.37
CA ALA A 187 5.05 14.91 -6.38
C ALA A 187 3.76 15.64 -5.94
N THR A 188 3.12 15.21 -4.85
CA THR A 188 1.85 15.79 -4.35
C THR A 188 2.07 16.97 -3.40
N GLY A 189 3.33 17.34 -3.11
CA GLY A 189 3.68 18.50 -2.29
C GLY A 189 3.10 18.42 -0.87
N LYS A 190 2.17 19.33 -0.54
CA LYS A 190 1.58 19.38 0.81
C LYS A 190 0.93 18.06 1.26
N ALA A 191 0.27 17.34 0.36
CA ALA A 191 -0.37 16.06 0.71
C ALA A 191 0.65 15.02 1.16
N PHE A 192 1.86 15.02 0.56
CA PHE A 192 2.96 14.17 1.01
C PHE A 192 3.49 14.55 2.39
N GLU A 193 3.64 15.87 2.66
CA GLU A 193 4.05 16.34 3.99
C GLU A 193 3.01 15.97 5.05
N ASP A 194 1.73 16.16 4.75
CA ASP A 194 0.63 15.78 5.65
C ASP A 194 0.62 14.25 5.91
N PHE A 195 0.85 13.45 4.86
CA PHE A 195 0.98 12.00 5.00
C PHE A 195 2.14 11.61 5.93
N LYS A 196 3.35 12.16 5.71
CA LYS A 196 4.52 11.89 6.55
C LYS A 196 4.26 12.18 8.04
N ASN A 197 3.68 13.35 8.30
CA ASN A 197 3.38 13.78 9.66
C ASN A 197 2.35 12.85 10.34
N ASN A 198 1.27 12.52 9.64
CA ASN A 198 0.22 11.63 10.16
C ASN A 198 0.76 10.21 10.38
N PHE A 199 1.53 9.68 9.43
CA PHE A 199 2.14 8.36 9.55
C PHE A 199 3.07 8.29 10.76
N ASN A 200 3.97 9.27 10.91
CA ASN A 200 4.89 9.32 12.04
C ASN A 200 4.15 9.44 13.38
N GLN A 201 3.14 10.30 13.46
CA GLN A 201 2.33 10.44 14.67
C GLN A 201 1.65 9.12 15.04
N GLU A 202 1.01 8.43 14.10
CA GLU A 202 0.34 7.15 14.36
C GLU A 202 1.32 6.07 14.80
N ILE A 203 2.51 5.96 14.16
CA ILE A 203 3.55 5.02 14.59
C ILE A 203 3.96 5.30 16.03
N LEU A 204 4.25 6.56 16.39
CA LEU A 204 4.63 6.92 17.75
C LEU A 204 3.51 6.62 18.79
N GLU A 205 2.26 6.87 18.44
CA GLU A 205 1.11 6.54 19.28
C GLU A 205 0.99 5.02 19.49
N LEU A 206 1.23 4.21 18.47
CA LEU A 206 1.18 2.75 18.57
C LEU A 206 2.36 2.16 19.33
N LEU A 207 3.55 2.74 19.20
CA LEU A 207 4.74 2.31 19.94
C LEU A 207 4.61 2.57 21.44
N ASN A 208 3.86 3.59 21.84
CA ASN A 208 3.65 3.97 23.24
C ASN A 208 2.49 3.21 23.93
N GLN A 209 1.79 2.30 23.23
CA GLN A 209 0.76 1.43 23.79
C GLN A 209 1.37 0.12 24.32
#